data_d287a042f2e1e30f18fefa5a0b1f9c0b
#
_entry.id   d287a042f2e1e30f18fefa5a0b1f9c0b
#
_cell.length_a   1.000
_cell.length_b   1.000
_cell.length_c   1.000
_cell.angle_alpha   90.00
_cell.angle_beta   90.00
_cell.angle_gamma   90.00
#
_symmetry.space_group_name_H-M   'P 1'
#
loop_
_entity.id
_entity.type
_entity.pdbx_description
1 polymer ?
#
loop_
_entity_poly.entity_id
_entity_poly.type
_entity_poly.pdbx_seq_one_letter_code
_entity_poly.pdbx_strand_id
1 'polypeptide(L)'
;MQKATNKNKAIMFIVMSAFFFSLMTVFIRLSGDIPVFEKSFFRNLVAFLVASVVLRKEKLPWFPNKSAMPPLIIRSITGTVGIIGNFYAVDHLQLADATILNKLSPFFVIIFSVFILKERVTIFQICAVIVAFIGALFVIKPGVGLSSQFFASMVGVAGGLGAGIAYTMVRLCGKRGAKGPQIVFFFSGFSCLAVSPYILFCYHPMAVLQISSLIMAGVCAAVAQFCITAAYSNAPAKEISIYDYSQLIFAAVWGFVIFGNIPDHLSVIGYIIICGSSAAMFFYNNRKPNREG
;
A
#
# COMPACT_ATOMS: atom_id res chain seq x y z
N MET A 1 -13.69 -13.49 24.68
CA MET A 1 -12.27 -13.71 25.06
C MET A 1 -11.38 -12.84 24.17
N GLN A 2 -10.85 -11.72 24.69
CA GLN A 2 -9.84 -10.92 24.00
C GLN A 2 -8.57 -11.77 23.87
N LYS A 3 -8.17 -12.11 22.62
CA LYS A 3 -6.87 -12.72 22.36
C LYS A 3 -5.79 -11.77 22.88
N ALA A 4 -4.94 -12.24 23.77
CA ALA A 4 -3.78 -11.49 24.24
C ALA A 4 -3.02 -10.96 22.99
N THR A 5 -2.89 -9.65 22.88
CA THR A 5 -2.19 -8.99 21.78
C THR A 5 -0.71 -9.32 21.86
N ASN A 6 -0.23 -10.11 20.92
CA ASN A 6 1.21 -10.39 20.83
C ASN A 6 1.88 -9.28 19.97
N LYS A 7 2.13 -8.14 20.61
CA LYS A 7 2.68 -6.94 20.00
C LYS A 7 3.98 -7.21 19.25
N ASN A 8 4.89 -7.98 19.84
CA ASN A 8 6.17 -8.30 19.21
C ASN A 8 5.98 -9.10 17.91
N LYS A 9 5.03 -10.05 17.90
CA LYS A 9 4.68 -10.81 16.71
C LYS A 9 4.09 -9.91 15.63
N ALA A 10 3.24 -8.95 16.00
CA ALA A 10 2.66 -8.00 15.07
C ALA A 10 3.72 -7.06 14.47
N ILE A 11 4.68 -6.59 15.29
CA ILE A 11 5.82 -5.77 14.81
C ILE A 11 6.67 -6.59 13.83
N MET A 12 6.98 -7.83 14.13
CA MET A 12 7.72 -8.69 13.21
C MET A 12 7.00 -8.82 11.86
N PHE A 13 5.71 -9.10 11.87
CA PHE A 13 4.94 -9.25 10.65
C PHE A 13 4.86 -7.95 9.83
N ILE A 14 4.72 -6.77 10.45
CA ILE A 14 4.63 -5.52 9.70
C ILE A 14 5.98 -5.14 9.10
N VAL A 15 7.10 -5.40 9.78
CA VAL A 15 8.46 -5.20 9.22
C VAL A 15 8.73 -6.18 8.09
N MET A 16 8.34 -7.45 8.23
CA MET A 16 8.42 -8.43 7.13
C MET A 16 7.57 -7.98 5.93
N SER A 17 6.36 -7.49 6.17
CA SER A 17 5.53 -6.94 5.11
C SER A 17 6.22 -5.79 4.38
N ALA A 18 6.79 -4.85 5.13
CA ALA A 18 7.52 -3.70 4.59
C ALA A 18 8.73 -4.14 3.73
N PHE A 19 9.47 -5.15 4.19
CA PHE A 19 10.58 -5.74 3.43
C PHE A 19 10.10 -6.35 2.11
N PHE A 20 9.08 -7.21 2.14
CA PHE A 20 8.58 -7.86 0.93
C PHE A 20 7.88 -6.89 -0.04
N PHE A 21 7.19 -5.85 0.47
CA PHE A 21 6.67 -4.80 -0.41
C PHE A 21 7.78 -3.98 -1.05
N SER A 22 8.88 -3.72 -0.36
CA SER A 22 10.04 -3.05 -0.97
C SER A 22 10.71 -3.93 -2.04
N LEU A 23 10.85 -5.22 -1.82
CA LEU A 23 11.33 -6.17 -2.84
C LEU A 23 10.37 -6.25 -4.03
N MET A 24 9.07 -6.24 -3.79
CA MET A 24 8.08 -6.17 -4.88
C MET A 24 8.37 -4.97 -5.79
N THR A 25 8.62 -3.78 -5.22
CA THR A 25 8.91 -2.58 -6.04
C THR A 25 10.22 -2.70 -6.82
N VAL A 26 11.23 -3.38 -6.26
CA VAL A 26 12.47 -3.72 -6.99
C VAL A 26 12.16 -4.59 -8.22
N PHE A 27 11.44 -5.68 -8.04
CA PHE A 27 11.10 -6.58 -9.16
C PHE A 27 10.19 -5.91 -10.19
N ILE A 28 9.26 -5.05 -9.78
CA ILE A 28 8.47 -4.22 -10.68
C ILE A 28 9.36 -3.32 -11.53
N ARG A 29 10.38 -2.69 -10.94
CA ARG A 29 11.32 -1.85 -11.68
C ARG A 29 12.26 -2.66 -12.57
N LEU A 30 12.73 -3.83 -12.12
CA LEU A 30 13.57 -4.76 -12.91
C LEU A 30 12.83 -5.37 -14.11
N SER A 31 11.49 -5.38 -14.12
CA SER A 31 10.73 -5.82 -15.29
C SER A 31 10.86 -4.85 -16.49
N GLY A 32 11.46 -3.66 -16.29
CA GLY A 32 11.75 -2.68 -17.37
C GLY A 32 10.48 -2.09 -17.99
N ASP A 33 10.54 -1.84 -19.30
CA ASP A 33 9.51 -1.13 -20.07
C ASP A 33 8.27 -1.98 -20.38
N ILE A 34 7.75 -2.65 -19.35
CA ILE A 34 6.46 -3.34 -19.42
C ILE A 34 5.37 -2.37 -18.95
N PRO A 35 4.22 -2.26 -19.66
CA PRO A 35 3.11 -1.43 -19.25
C PRO A 35 2.63 -1.74 -17.83
N VAL A 36 2.31 -0.69 -17.05
CA VAL A 36 1.89 -0.83 -15.64
C VAL A 36 0.66 -1.71 -15.46
N PHE A 37 -0.20 -1.80 -16.46
CA PHE A 37 -1.37 -2.70 -16.46
C PHE A 37 -0.94 -4.17 -16.44
N GLU A 38 0.05 -4.55 -17.25
CA GLU A 38 0.58 -5.91 -17.28
C GLU A 38 1.32 -6.24 -15.98
N LYS A 39 2.13 -5.30 -15.44
CA LYS A 39 2.76 -5.44 -14.12
C LYS A 39 1.70 -5.68 -13.03
N SER A 40 0.62 -4.90 -13.06
CA SER A 40 -0.50 -5.04 -12.12
C SER A 40 -1.19 -6.39 -12.26
N PHE A 41 -1.39 -6.89 -13.49
CA PHE A 41 -2.00 -8.19 -13.75
C PHE A 41 -1.20 -9.33 -13.12
N PHE A 42 0.08 -9.46 -13.45
CA PHE A 42 0.93 -10.55 -12.94
C PHE A 42 1.00 -10.53 -11.41
N ARG A 43 1.19 -9.34 -10.82
CA ARG A 43 1.19 -9.18 -9.36
C ARG A 43 -0.12 -9.66 -8.73
N ASN A 44 -1.25 -9.30 -9.31
CA ASN A 44 -2.55 -9.67 -8.76
C ASN A 44 -2.92 -11.12 -9.09
N LEU A 45 -2.49 -11.67 -10.22
CA LEU A 45 -2.69 -13.09 -10.58
C LEU A 45 -2.06 -14.01 -9.53
N VAL A 46 -0.80 -13.76 -9.15
CA VAL A 46 -0.14 -14.55 -8.11
C VAL A 46 -0.86 -14.40 -6.76
N ALA A 47 -1.23 -13.18 -6.39
CA ALA A 47 -1.97 -12.93 -5.14
C ALA A 47 -3.35 -13.62 -5.14
N PHE A 48 -4.04 -13.67 -6.27
CA PHE A 48 -5.31 -14.38 -6.47
C PHE A 48 -5.15 -15.89 -6.29
N LEU A 49 -4.11 -16.47 -6.89
CA LEU A 49 -3.83 -17.91 -6.76
C LEU A 49 -3.51 -18.27 -5.30
N VAL A 50 -2.66 -17.50 -4.65
CA VAL A 50 -2.32 -17.74 -3.24
C VAL A 50 -3.55 -17.59 -2.34
N ALA A 51 -4.34 -16.53 -2.51
CA ALA A 51 -5.57 -16.32 -1.74
C ALA A 51 -6.60 -17.44 -1.97
N SER A 52 -6.68 -17.98 -3.19
CA SER A 52 -7.54 -19.12 -3.54
C SER A 52 -7.15 -20.38 -2.77
N VAL A 53 -5.84 -20.65 -2.66
CA VAL A 53 -5.32 -21.78 -1.88
C VAL A 53 -5.63 -21.60 -0.38
N VAL A 54 -5.44 -20.39 0.14
CA VAL A 54 -5.72 -20.09 1.56
C VAL A 54 -7.21 -20.27 1.88
N LEU A 55 -8.11 -19.75 1.02
CA LEU A 55 -9.56 -19.90 1.21
C LEU A 55 -9.97 -21.37 1.25
N ARG A 56 -9.41 -22.22 0.36
CA ARG A 56 -9.68 -23.66 0.36
C ARG A 56 -9.17 -24.33 1.64
N LYS A 57 -7.94 -24.01 2.08
CA LYS A 57 -7.35 -24.58 3.30
C LYS A 57 -8.11 -24.18 4.56
N GLU A 58 -8.56 -22.94 4.64
CA GLU A 58 -9.33 -22.44 5.80
C GLU A 58 -10.84 -22.78 5.69
N LYS A 59 -11.27 -23.44 4.62
CA LYS A 59 -12.68 -23.80 4.37
C LYS A 59 -13.62 -22.59 4.46
N LEU A 60 -13.14 -21.41 4.03
CA LEU A 60 -13.92 -20.18 4.00
C LEU A 60 -14.74 -20.09 2.71
N PRO A 61 -15.93 -19.47 2.77
CA PRO A 61 -16.68 -19.19 1.54
C PRO A 61 -15.89 -18.22 0.65
N TRP A 62 -16.00 -18.39 -0.67
CA TRP A 62 -15.30 -17.57 -1.65
C TRP A 62 -15.66 -16.09 -1.58
N PHE A 63 -16.92 -15.79 -1.27
CA PHE A 63 -17.44 -14.44 -1.16
C PHE A 63 -17.89 -14.15 0.26
N PRO A 64 -17.68 -12.92 0.75
CA PRO A 64 -18.19 -12.49 2.05
C PRO A 64 -19.70 -12.26 2.00
N ASN A 65 -20.28 -11.92 3.15
CA ASN A 65 -21.69 -11.57 3.28
C ASN A 65 -22.08 -10.41 2.34
N LYS A 66 -23.33 -10.39 1.87
CA LYS A 66 -23.89 -9.36 0.98
C LYS A 66 -23.67 -7.93 1.49
N SER A 67 -23.73 -7.72 2.81
CA SER A 67 -23.51 -6.40 3.43
C SER A 67 -22.06 -5.89 3.25
N ALA A 68 -21.08 -6.77 3.08
CA ALA A 68 -19.68 -6.41 2.86
C ALA A 68 -19.34 -6.20 1.37
N MET A 69 -20.23 -6.56 0.44
CA MET A 69 -19.95 -6.46 -1.01
C MET A 69 -19.77 -5.01 -1.49
N PRO A 70 -20.62 -4.01 -1.15
CA PRO A 70 -20.42 -2.65 -1.64
C PRO A 70 -19.07 -2.05 -1.26
N PRO A 71 -18.62 -2.06 0.01
CA PRO A 71 -17.29 -1.57 0.33
C PRO A 71 -16.17 -2.42 -0.29
N LEU A 72 -16.39 -3.71 -0.54
CA LEU A 72 -15.41 -4.56 -1.19
C LEU A 72 -15.20 -4.19 -2.67
N ILE A 73 -16.27 -3.82 -3.39
CA ILE A 73 -16.19 -3.33 -4.76
C ILE A 73 -15.44 -2.00 -4.81
N ILE A 74 -15.81 -1.03 -3.95
CA ILE A 74 -15.11 0.27 -3.87
C ILE A 74 -13.62 0.04 -3.55
N ARG A 75 -13.31 -0.82 -2.58
CA ARG A 75 -11.94 -1.20 -2.24
C ARG A 75 -11.20 -1.75 -3.47
N SER A 76 -11.87 -2.57 -4.28
CA SER A 76 -11.23 -3.21 -5.42
C SER A 76 -10.95 -2.21 -6.54
N ILE A 77 -11.88 -1.31 -6.83
CA ILE A 77 -11.68 -0.24 -7.81
C ILE A 77 -10.53 0.69 -7.37
N THR A 78 -10.66 1.27 -6.17
CA THR A 78 -9.68 2.25 -5.68
C THR A 78 -8.32 1.63 -5.40
N GLY A 79 -8.28 0.36 -4.96
CA GLY A 79 -7.04 -0.37 -4.77
C GLY A 79 -6.34 -0.71 -6.09
N THR A 80 -7.08 -1.05 -7.16
CA THR A 80 -6.50 -1.28 -8.48
C THR A 80 -5.90 0.00 -9.06
N VAL A 81 -6.64 1.11 -9.01
CA VAL A 81 -6.12 2.44 -9.40
C VAL A 81 -4.91 2.82 -8.56
N GLY A 82 -4.96 2.56 -7.26
CA GLY A 82 -3.84 2.79 -6.34
C GLY A 82 -2.57 2.03 -6.71
N ILE A 83 -2.70 0.75 -7.10
CA ILE A 83 -1.55 -0.06 -7.53
C ILE A 83 -0.99 0.45 -8.86
N ILE A 84 -1.83 0.74 -9.84
CA ILE A 84 -1.40 1.26 -11.14
C ILE A 84 -0.65 2.58 -10.96
N GLY A 85 -1.19 3.51 -10.16
CA GLY A 85 -0.53 4.78 -9.86
C GLY A 85 0.80 4.61 -9.13
N ASN A 86 0.88 3.68 -8.16
CA ASN A 86 2.11 3.37 -7.46
C ASN A 86 3.17 2.75 -8.40
N PHE A 87 2.79 1.81 -9.26
CA PHE A 87 3.74 1.21 -10.20
C PHE A 87 4.23 2.20 -11.24
N TYR A 88 3.36 3.09 -11.71
CA TYR A 88 3.78 4.20 -12.57
C TYR A 88 4.81 5.09 -11.87
N ALA A 89 4.59 5.44 -10.61
CA ALA A 89 5.56 6.22 -9.84
C ALA A 89 6.89 5.46 -9.64
N VAL A 90 6.85 4.15 -9.37
CA VAL A 90 8.04 3.29 -9.24
C VAL A 90 8.87 3.27 -10.52
N ASP A 91 8.24 3.28 -11.69
CA ASP A 91 8.93 3.27 -12.97
C ASP A 91 9.62 4.60 -13.30
N HIS A 92 9.06 5.73 -12.86
CA HIS A 92 9.48 7.07 -13.27
C HIS A 92 10.20 7.89 -12.19
N LEU A 93 10.13 7.47 -10.91
CA LEU A 93 10.79 8.14 -9.79
C LEU A 93 11.87 7.25 -9.16
N GLN A 94 12.66 7.81 -8.26
CA GLN A 94 13.50 7.01 -7.37
C GLN A 94 12.62 6.11 -6.49
N LEU A 95 13.09 4.90 -6.14
CA LEU A 95 12.31 3.95 -5.34
C LEU A 95 11.85 4.53 -4.01
N ALA A 96 12.72 5.30 -3.35
CA ALA A 96 12.41 5.93 -2.08
C ALA A 96 11.33 7.01 -2.25
N ASP A 97 11.40 7.86 -3.29
CA ASP A 97 10.40 8.89 -3.59
C ASP A 97 9.03 8.27 -3.89
N ALA A 98 8.98 7.26 -4.76
CA ALA A 98 7.72 6.54 -5.06
C ALA A 98 7.14 5.88 -3.80
N THR A 99 8.01 5.30 -2.95
CA THR A 99 7.58 4.64 -1.71
C THR A 99 7.00 5.64 -0.72
N ILE A 100 7.66 6.78 -0.48
CA ILE A 100 7.19 7.76 0.50
C ILE A 100 5.88 8.43 0.06
N LEU A 101 5.69 8.70 -1.24
CA LEU A 101 4.43 9.23 -1.76
C LEU A 101 3.28 8.23 -1.55
N ASN A 102 3.52 6.94 -1.75
CA ASN A 102 2.54 5.91 -1.44
C ASN A 102 2.26 5.82 0.08
N LYS A 103 3.25 6.10 0.94
CA LYS A 103 3.10 6.16 2.40
C LYS A 103 2.34 7.39 2.91
N LEU A 104 1.83 8.24 2.04
CA LEU A 104 0.76 9.18 2.39
C LEU A 104 -0.59 8.50 2.61
N SER A 105 -0.75 7.25 2.17
CA SER A 105 -2.01 6.50 2.32
C SER A 105 -2.56 6.43 3.76
N PRO A 106 -1.79 6.28 4.86
CA PRO A 106 -2.32 6.34 6.22
C PRO A 106 -2.96 7.70 6.57
N PHE A 107 -2.44 8.79 6.02
CA PHE A 107 -3.02 10.13 6.22
C PHE A 107 -4.34 10.27 5.47
N PHE A 108 -4.42 9.76 4.25
CA PHE A 108 -5.67 9.66 3.52
C PHE A 108 -6.70 8.78 4.24
N VAL A 109 -6.26 7.66 4.88
CA VAL A 109 -7.16 6.84 5.71
C VAL A 109 -7.80 7.68 6.82
N ILE A 110 -7.06 8.57 7.47
CA ILE A 110 -7.61 9.45 8.51
C ILE A 110 -8.67 10.37 7.91
N ILE A 111 -8.37 11.02 6.78
CA ILE A 111 -9.32 11.89 6.09
C ILE A 111 -10.61 11.13 5.76
N PHE A 112 -10.51 9.99 5.11
CA PHE A 112 -11.68 9.21 4.70
C PHE A 112 -12.39 8.52 5.86
N SER A 113 -11.71 8.23 6.97
CA SER A 113 -12.37 7.68 8.16
C SER A 113 -13.40 8.65 8.76
N VAL A 114 -13.14 9.95 8.67
CA VAL A 114 -14.12 10.98 9.11
C VAL A 114 -15.41 10.90 8.28
N PHE A 115 -15.28 10.87 6.96
CA PHE A 115 -16.43 10.91 6.06
C PHE A 115 -17.17 9.57 5.98
N ILE A 116 -16.43 8.45 5.93
CA ILE A 116 -16.99 7.12 5.64
C ILE A 116 -17.32 6.36 6.92
N LEU A 117 -16.43 6.40 7.91
CA LEU A 117 -16.62 5.68 9.17
C LEU A 117 -17.22 6.57 10.27
N LYS A 118 -17.38 7.87 10.00
CA LYS A 118 -17.87 8.90 10.93
C LYS A 118 -17.05 8.96 12.22
N GLU A 119 -15.74 8.68 12.11
CA GLU A 119 -14.82 8.72 13.25
C GLU A 119 -14.43 10.16 13.56
N ARG A 120 -14.30 10.47 14.85
CA ARG A 120 -13.85 11.81 15.28
C ARG A 120 -12.33 11.87 15.18
N VAL A 121 -11.83 12.94 14.56
CA VAL A 121 -10.41 13.25 14.53
C VAL A 121 -10.07 14.37 15.50
N THR A 122 -8.86 14.35 16.02
CA THR A 122 -8.34 15.40 16.89
C THR A 122 -7.63 16.47 16.07
N ILE A 123 -7.52 17.69 16.61
CA ILE A 123 -6.76 18.79 15.98
C ILE A 123 -5.31 18.34 15.71
N PHE A 124 -4.70 17.58 16.63
CA PHE A 124 -3.35 17.05 16.44
C PHE A 124 -3.23 16.17 15.19
N GLN A 125 -4.21 15.30 14.94
CA GLN A 125 -4.23 14.46 13.73
C GLN A 125 -4.38 15.28 12.46
N ILE A 126 -5.18 16.35 12.48
CA ILE A 126 -5.31 17.28 11.35
C ILE A 126 -3.98 17.98 11.08
N CYS A 127 -3.32 18.51 12.11
CA CYS A 127 -1.99 19.12 11.97
C CYS A 127 -0.95 18.14 11.42
N ALA A 128 -0.94 16.89 11.90
CA ALA A 128 -0.03 15.87 11.40
C ALA A 128 -0.26 15.54 9.92
N VAL A 129 -1.52 15.51 9.48
CA VAL A 129 -1.88 15.37 8.05
C VAL A 129 -1.32 16.54 7.24
N ILE A 130 -1.55 17.78 7.66
CA ILE A 130 -1.05 18.98 6.96
C ILE A 130 0.48 18.95 6.86
N VAL A 131 1.18 18.65 7.95
CA VAL A 131 2.65 18.55 7.98
C VAL A 131 3.15 17.47 7.02
N ALA A 132 2.49 16.30 6.97
CA ALA A 132 2.86 15.24 6.04
C ALA A 132 2.70 15.67 4.57
N PHE A 133 1.65 16.40 4.23
CA PHE A 133 1.46 16.94 2.88
C PHE A 133 2.49 18.02 2.54
N ILE A 134 2.89 18.87 3.49
CA ILE A 134 4.00 19.80 3.31
C ILE A 134 5.29 19.01 3.02
N GLY A 135 5.57 17.94 3.77
CA GLY A 135 6.70 17.06 3.50
C GLY A 135 6.66 16.45 2.09
N ALA A 136 5.46 16.09 1.60
CA ALA A 136 5.30 15.58 0.24
C ALA A 136 5.67 16.63 -0.83
N LEU A 137 5.43 17.92 -0.61
CA LEU A 137 5.83 18.99 -1.54
C LEU A 137 7.35 19.06 -1.73
N PHE A 138 8.15 18.76 -0.70
CA PHE A 138 9.60 18.68 -0.84
C PHE A 138 10.04 17.52 -1.73
N VAL A 139 9.31 16.40 -1.74
CA VAL A 139 9.56 15.26 -2.63
C VAL A 139 9.10 15.54 -4.06
N ILE A 140 7.94 16.19 -4.20
CA ILE A 140 7.30 16.49 -5.50
C ILE A 140 8.03 17.62 -6.25
N LYS A 141 8.58 18.60 -5.51
CA LYS A 141 9.33 19.77 -6.07
C LYS A 141 8.55 20.53 -7.15
N PRO A 142 7.42 21.14 -6.82
CA PRO A 142 6.52 21.74 -7.81
C PRO A 142 7.10 22.95 -8.58
N GLY A 143 8.29 23.45 -8.21
CA GLY A 143 8.93 24.62 -8.85
C GLY A 143 9.77 24.32 -10.10
N VAL A 144 9.94 23.07 -10.49
CA VAL A 144 10.84 22.66 -11.60
C VAL A 144 10.08 22.53 -12.95
N GLY A 145 8.89 23.09 -13.05
CA GLY A 145 8.05 23.01 -14.26
C GLY A 145 7.21 21.74 -14.35
N LEU A 146 6.39 21.62 -15.43
CA LEU A 146 5.61 20.40 -15.75
C LEU A 146 6.54 19.31 -16.30
N SER A 147 7.51 18.87 -15.51
CA SER A 147 8.41 17.78 -15.86
C SER A 147 7.71 16.43 -15.79
N SER A 148 8.23 15.43 -16.48
CA SER A 148 7.76 14.03 -16.36
C SER A 148 7.80 13.54 -14.91
N GLN A 149 8.76 13.99 -14.10
CA GLN A 149 8.89 13.68 -12.68
C GLN A 149 7.76 14.29 -11.84
N PHE A 150 7.34 15.53 -12.13
CA PHE A 150 6.20 16.16 -11.47
C PHE A 150 4.91 15.37 -11.73
N PHE A 151 4.65 15.01 -12.99
CA PHE A 151 3.49 14.19 -13.34
C PHE A 151 3.52 12.82 -12.63
N ALA A 152 4.66 12.14 -12.66
CA ALA A 152 4.83 10.85 -11.97
C ALA A 152 4.60 10.95 -10.44
N SER A 153 5.05 12.06 -9.84
CA SER A 153 4.81 12.33 -8.42
C SER A 153 3.33 12.53 -8.11
N MET A 154 2.62 13.27 -8.97
CA MET A 154 1.16 13.46 -8.81
C MET A 154 0.40 12.14 -8.97
N VAL A 155 0.79 11.29 -9.92
CA VAL A 155 0.24 9.94 -10.08
C VAL A 155 0.57 9.07 -8.85
N GLY A 156 1.76 9.20 -8.27
CA GLY A 156 2.15 8.54 -7.03
C GLY A 156 1.28 8.95 -5.84
N VAL A 157 1.02 10.24 -5.67
CA VAL A 157 0.09 10.76 -4.63
C VAL A 157 -1.33 10.26 -4.86
N ALA A 158 -1.82 10.28 -6.11
CA ALA A 158 -3.12 9.72 -6.47
C ALA A 158 -3.18 8.21 -6.18
N GLY A 159 -2.07 7.50 -6.39
CA GLY A 159 -1.91 6.11 -5.98
C GLY A 159 -2.06 5.92 -4.47
N GLY A 160 -1.40 6.78 -3.68
CA GLY A 160 -1.52 6.82 -2.22
C GLY A 160 -2.94 7.13 -1.74
N LEU A 161 -3.63 8.05 -2.42
CA LEU A 161 -5.04 8.37 -2.17
C LEU A 161 -5.94 7.15 -2.44
N GLY A 162 -5.77 6.49 -3.58
CA GLY A 162 -6.49 5.27 -3.92
C GLY A 162 -6.27 4.16 -2.88
N ALA A 163 -5.03 3.99 -2.42
CA ALA A 163 -4.69 3.08 -1.33
C ALA A 163 -5.37 3.47 -0.01
N GLY A 164 -5.42 4.77 0.33
CA GLY A 164 -6.08 5.28 1.53
C GLY A 164 -7.59 4.97 1.56
N ILE A 165 -8.29 5.21 0.45
CA ILE A 165 -9.71 4.82 0.30
C ILE A 165 -9.83 3.30 0.44
N ALA A 166 -9.00 2.54 -0.28
CA ALA A 166 -9.03 1.09 -0.26
C ALA A 166 -8.85 0.52 1.16
N TYR A 167 -7.90 1.02 1.95
CA TYR A 167 -7.69 0.59 3.34
C TYR A 167 -8.86 0.98 4.27
N THR A 168 -9.47 2.15 4.07
CA THR A 168 -10.69 2.54 4.79
C THR A 168 -11.83 1.56 4.50
N MET A 169 -11.98 1.15 3.23
CA MET A 169 -12.97 0.14 2.83
C MET A 169 -12.65 -1.25 3.40
N VAL A 170 -11.38 -1.67 3.44
CA VAL A 170 -10.96 -2.94 4.10
C VAL A 170 -11.44 -2.96 5.55
N ARG A 171 -11.25 -1.85 6.28
CA ARG A 171 -11.73 -1.73 7.67
C ARG A 171 -13.25 -1.86 7.76
N LEU A 172 -13.98 -1.23 6.84
CA LEU A 172 -15.44 -1.36 6.77
C LEU A 172 -15.88 -2.79 6.42
N CYS A 173 -15.19 -3.46 5.49
CA CYS A 173 -15.42 -4.88 5.16
C CYS A 173 -15.24 -5.77 6.39
N GLY A 174 -14.17 -5.56 7.16
CA GLY A 174 -13.91 -6.28 8.41
C GLY A 174 -15.01 -6.07 9.45
N LYS A 175 -15.47 -4.83 9.64
CA LYS A 175 -16.62 -4.52 10.52
C LYS A 175 -17.92 -5.23 10.08
N ARG A 176 -18.05 -5.55 8.78
CA ARG A 176 -19.19 -6.29 8.21
C ARG A 176 -18.95 -7.79 8.10
N GLY A 177 -17.91 -8.32 8.75
CA GLY A 177 -17.65 -9.76 8.88
C GLY A 177 -16.87 -10.41 7.73
N ALA A 178 -16.34 -9.65 6.78
CA ALA A 178 -15.45 -10.19 5.75
C ALA A 178 -14.10 -10.61 6.36
N LYS A 179 -13.59 -11.77 5.92
CA LYS A 179 -12.29 -12.29 6.34
C LYS A 179 -11.18 -11.79 5.40
N GLY A 180 -9.96 -11.63 5.92
CA GLY A 180 -8.82 -11.14 5.15
C GLY A 180 -8.59 -11.88 3.83
N PRO A 181 -8.54 -13.23 3.81
CA PRO A 181 -8.39 -13.99 2.57
C PRO A 181 -9.49 -13.73 1.52
N GLN A 182 -10.75 -13.53 1.94
CA GLN A 182 -11.85 -13.18 1.03
C GLN A 182 -11.65 -11.81 0.38
N ILE A 183 -11.16 -10.83 1.17
CA ILE A 183 -10.90 -9.48 0.67
C ILE A 183 -9.76 -9.51 -0.36
N VAL A 184 -8.68 -10.26 -0.08
CA VAL A 184 -7.54 -10.40 -1.01
C VAL A 184 -7.95 -11.13 -2.27
N PHE A 185 -8.68 -12.24 -2.15
CA PHE A 185 -9.18 -13.02 -3.28
C PHE A 185 -10.04 -12.18 -4.23
N PHE A 186 -11.06 -11.54 -3.71
CA PHE A 186 -11.97 -10.72 -4.51
C PHE A 186 -11.24 -9.55 -5.18
N PHE A 187 -10.42 -8.84 -4.44
CA PHE A 187 -9.66 -7.72 -4.97
C PHE A 187 -8.71 -8.14 -6.09
N SER A 188 -7.94 -9.20 -5.87
CA SER A 188 -6.96 -9.63 -6.86
C SER A 188 -7.63 -10.16 -8.12
N GLY A 189 -8.74 -10.91 -7.97
CA GLY A 189 -9.56 -11.36 -9.10
C GLY A 189 -10.19 -10.19 -9.86
N PHE A 190 -10.77 -9.23 -9.14
CA PHE A 190 -11.30 -8.00 -9.74
C PHE A 190 -10.24 -7.23 -10.52
N SER A 191 -9.05 -7.03 -9.92
CA SER A 191 -7.94 -6.34 -10.58
C SER A 191 -7.50 -7.05 -11.85
N CYS A 192 -7.39 -8.39 -11.84
CA CYS A 192 -7.05 -9.15 -13.03
C CYS A 192 -8.12 -9.00 -14.12
N LEU A 193 -9.40 -9.07 -13.76
CA LEU A 193 -10.50 -8.87 -14.70
C LEU A 193 -10.54 -7.44 -15.25
N ALA A 194 -10.30 -6.43 -14.41
CA ALA A 194 -10.34 -5.03 -14.81
C ALA A 194 -9.23 -4.67 -15.82
N VAL A 195 -8.05 -5.30 -15.71
CA VAL A 195 -6.92 -5.01 -16.62
C VAL A 195 -6.82 -6.01 -17.78
N SER A 196 -7.56 -7.13 -17.74
CA SER A 196 -7.53 -8.15 -18.81
C SER A 196 -7.91 -7.63 -20.20
N PRO A 197 -8.87 -6.68 -20.39
CA PRO A 197 -9.16 -6.14 -21.71
C PRO A 197 -7.92 -5.45 -22.32
N TYR A 198 -7.17 -4.68 -21.50
CA TYR A 198 -5.94 -4.07 -21.99
C TYR A 198 -4.93 -5.11 -22.49
N ILE A 199 -4.73 -6.20 -21.75
CA ILE A 199 -3.76 -7.24 -22.11
C ILE A 199 -4.21 -7.97 -23.39
N LEU A 200 -5.51 -8.20 -23.58
CA LEU A 200 -6.02 -8.86 -24.78
C LEU A 200 -5.81 -8.04 -26.05
N PHE A 201 -5.91 -6.70 -25.98
CA PHE A 201 -5.80 -5.82 -27.13
C PHE A 201 -4.42 -5.19 -27.32
N CYS A 202 -3.63 -5.06 -26.26
CA CYS A 202 -2.37 -4.35 -26.22
C CYS A 202 -1.25 -5.18 -25.59
N TYR A 203 -1.21 -6.50 -25.85
CA TYR A 203 -0.19 -7.39 -25.28
C TYR A 203 1.21 -7.02 -25.81
N HIS A 204 2.16 -6.87 -24.87
CA HIS A 204 3.56 -6.66 -25.19
C HIS A 204 4.31 -8.00 -25.00
N PRO A 205 5.06 -8.45 -26.03
CA PRO A 205 5.89 -9.65 -25.88
C PRO A 205 6.94 -9.43 -24.80
N MET A 206 7.01 -10.34 -23.83
CA MET A 206 7.89 -10.25 -22.67
C MET A 206 9.03 -11.24 -22.78
N ALA A 207 10.23 -10.80 -22.46
CA ALA A 207 11.37 -11.69 -22.27
C ALA A 207 11.18 -12.55 -21.00
N VAL A 208 11.82 -13.73 -20.97
CA VAL A 208 11.74 -14.65 -19.82
C VAL A 208 12.15 -13.97 -18.51
N LEU A 209 13.15 -13.10 -18.56
CA LEU A 209 13.60 -12.34 -17.39
C LEU A 209 12.53 -11.36 -16.87
N GLN A 210 11.77 -10.74 -17.76
CA GLN A 210 10.67 -9.82 -17.40
C GLN A 210 9.53 -10.60 -16.74
N ILE A 211 9.12 -11.72 -17.31
CA ILE A 211 8.09 -12.60 -16.75
C ILE A 211 8.52 -13.11 -15.37
N SER A 212 9.76 -13.57 -15.21
CA SER A 212 10.28 -14.04 -13.92
C SER A 212 10.29 -12.94 -12.87
N SER A 213 10.67 -11.70 -13.24
CA SER A 213 10.61 -10.54 -12.35
C SER A 213 9.19 -10.22 -11.92
N LEU A 214 8.21 -10.27 -12.84
CA LEU A 214 6.81 -10.02 -12.52
C LEU A 214 6.20 -11.11 -11.62
N ILE A 215 6.57 -12.37 -11.83
CA ILE A 215 6.15 -13.48 -10.95
C ILE A 215 6.76 -13.29 -9.56
N MET A 216 8.04 -12.93 -9.46
CA MET A 216 8.69 -12.66 -8.17
C MET A 216 8.07 -11.44 -7.47
N ALA A 217 7.73 -10.38 -8.21
CA ALA A 217 6.96 -9.25 -7.67
C ALA A 217 5.63 -9.72 -7.08
N GLY A 218 4.92 -10.61 -7.78
CA GLY A 218 3.66 -11.19 -7.32
C GLY A 218 3.81 -12.04 -6.06
N VAL A 219 4.86 -12.87 -5.98
CA VAL A 219 5.18 -13.66 -4.78
C VAL A 219 5.48 -12.76 -3.59
N CYS A 220 6.36 -11.76 -3.78
CA CYS A 220 6.67 -10.78 -2.75
C CYS A 220 5.41 -10.03 -2.28
N ALA A 221 4.55 -9.61 -3.22
CA ALA A 221 3.29 -8.96 -2.91
C ALA A 221 2.36 -9.85 -2.08
N ALA A 222 2.23 -11.13 -2.44
CA ALA A 222 1.40 -12.08 -1.70
C ALA A 222 1.91 -12.27 -0.27
N VAL A 223 3.22 -12.54 -0.08
CA VAL A 223 3.83 -12.67 1.25
C VAL A 223 3.61 -11.40 2.07
N ALA A 224 3.90 -10.22 1.49
CA ALA A 224 3.71 -8.94 2.16
C ALA A 224 2.26 -8.72 2.59
N GLN A 225 1.31 -9.05 1.72
CA GLN A 225 -0.12 -8.89 1.99
C GLN A 225 -0.61 -9.79 3.13
N PHE A 226 -0.13 -11.03 3.20
CA PHE A 226 -0.45 -11.92 4.33
C PHE A 226 0.21 -11.46 5.61
N CYS A 227 1.46 -11.01 5.56
CA CYS A 227 2.16 -10.46 6.73
C CYS A 227 1.45 -9.21 7.28
N ILE A 228 1.07 -8.25 6.44
CA ILE A 228 0.37 -7.04 6.91
C ILE A 228 -1.00 -7.37 7.49
N THR A 229 -1.70 -8.32 6.88
CA THR A 229 -2.99 -8.80 7.41
C THR A 229 -2.81 -9.48 8.77
N ALA A 230 -1.78 -10.32 8.92
CA ALA A 230 -1.44 -10.94 10.19
C ALA A 230 -1.03 -9.91 11.25
N ALA A 231 -0.26 -8.88 10.88
CA ALA A 231 0.12 -7.80 11.79
C ALA A 231 -1.10 -7.11 12.39
N TYR A 232 -2.02 -6.64 11.55
CA TYR A 232 -3.24 -5.96 11.99
C TYR A 232 -4.25 -6.88 12.68
N SER A 233 -4.15 -8.18 12.49
CA SER A 233 -4.95 -9.17 13.24
C SER A 233 -4.42 -9.45 14.66
N ASN A 234 -3.13 -9.15 14.91
CA ASN A 234 -2.47 -9.40 16.19
C ASN A 234 -2.33 -8.14 17.06
N ALA A 235 -2.39 -6.95 16.50
CA ALA A 235 -2.31 -5.70 17.25
C ALA A 235 -3.11 -4.57 16.58
N PRO A 236 -3.58 -3.57 17.36
CA PRO A 236 -4.23 -2.38 16.80
C PRO A 236 -3.27 -1.59 15.90
N ALA A 237 -3.80 -1.01 14.81
CA ALA A 237 -3.01 -0.21 13.88
C ALA A 237 -2.21 0.91 14.57
N LYS A 238 -2.81 1.58 15.58
CA LYS A 238 -2.17 2.65 16.37
C LYS A 238 -0.85 2.25 17.05
N GLU A 239 -0.66 0.94 17.31
CA GLU A 239 0.53 0.43 18.00
C GLU A 239 1.65 -0.02 17.06
N ILE A 240 1.32 -0.30 15.80
CA ILE A 240 2.25 -0.92 14.86
C ILE A 240 2.49 -0.13 13.57
N SER A 241 1.62 0.83 13.22
CA SER A 241 1.67 1.52 11.93
C SER A 241 2.99 2.25 11.65
N ILE A 242 3.69 2.73 12.68
CA ILE A 242 5.00 3.40 12.51
C ILE A 242 6.04 2.45 11.88
N TYR A 243 5.98 1.16 12.23
CA TYR A 243 6.95 0.19 11.73
C TYR A 243 6.79 -0.11 10.24
N ASP A 244 5.63 0.23 9.64
CA ASP A 244 5.39 0.10 8.20
C ASP A 244 6.24 1.09 7.38
N TYR A 245 6.69 2.21 8.00
CA TYR A 245 7.63 3.14 7.37
C TYR A 245 9.04 2.56 7.20
N SER A 246 9.37 1.42 7.82
CA SER A 246 10.60 0.68 7.52
C SER A 246 10.71 0.30 6.03
N GLN A 247 9.60 0.23 5.30
CA GLN A 247 9.61 0.05 3.85
C GLN A 247 10.39 1.14 3.12
N LEU A 248 10.37 2.38 3.61
CA LEU A 248 11.16 3.48 3.04
C LEU A 248 12.65 3.22 3.17
N ILE A 249 13.08 2.71 4.34
CA ILE A 249 14.50 2.37 4.58
C ILE A 249 14.93 1.27 3.60
N PHE A 250 14.14 0.20 3.50
CA PHE A 250 14.43 -0.88 2.55
C PHE A 250 14.42 -0.38 1.10
N ALA A 251 13.45 0.46 0.71
CA ALA A 251 13.39 1.02 -0.65
C ALA A 251 14.59 1.93 -0.96
N ALA A 252 15.06 2.71 0.00
CA ALA A 252 16.26 3.53 -0.15
C ALA A 252 17.52 2.66 -0.31
N VAL A 253 17.66 1.62 0.51
CA VAL A 253 18.79 0.66 0.41
C VAL A 253 18.79 -0.04 -0.96
N TRP A 254 17.65 -0.59 -1.40
CA TRP A 254 17.56 -1.23 -2.70
C TRP A 254 17.76 -0.23 -3.85
N GLY A 255 17.23 0.99 -3.71
CA GLY A 255 17.42 2.07 -4.68
C GLY A 255 18.89 2.39 -4.88
N PHE A 256 19.65 2.48 -3.79
CA PHE A 256 21.09 2.73 -3.84
C PHE A 256 21.88 1.52 -4.36
N VAL A 257 21.68 0.33 -3.79
CA VAL A 257 22.49 -0.86 -4.10
C VAL A 257 22.25 -1.39 -5.51
N ILE A 258 20.98 -1.38 -5.99
CA ILE A 258 20.62 -2.01 -7.26
C ILE A 258 20.57 -1.00 -8.40
N PHE A 259 20.10 0.24 -8.13
CA PHE A 259 19.85 1.24 -9.16
C PHE A 259 20.77 2.47 -9.07
N GLY A 260 21.67 2.54 -8.08
CA GLY A 260 22.55 3.69 -7.87
C GLY A 260 21.82 5.00 -7.52
N ASN A 261 20.57 4.91 -7.09
CA ASN A 261 19.76 6.08 -6.76
C ASN A 261 20.20 6.71 -5.45
N ILE A 262 20.56 7.98 -5.48
CA ILE A 262 20.89 8.78 -4.28
C ILE A 262 19.79 9.83 -4.16
N PRO A 263 18.98 9.80 -3.07
CA PRO A 263 17.99 10.86 -2.82
C PRO A 263 18.67 12.22 -2.70
N ASP A 264 18.11 13.24 -3.28
CA ASP A 264 18.59 14.60 -3.13
C ASP A 264 18.20 15.22 -1.78
N HIS A 265 18.79 16.35 -1.44
CA HIS A 265 18.57 16.99 -0.14
C HIS A 265 17.12 17.34 0.14
N LEU A 266 16.35 17.78 -0.88
CA LEU A 266 14.93 18.10 -0.73
C LEU A 266 14.08 16.86 -0.45
N SER A 267 14.34 15.76 -1.18
CA SER A 267 13.67 14.47 -0.92
C SER A 267 13.94 13.98 0.50
N VAL A 268 15.20 14.07 0.98
CA VAL A 268 15.57 13.66 2.36
C VAL A 268 14.81 14.50 3.40
N ILE A 269 14.71 15.83 3.22
CA ILE A 269 13.91 16.68 4.09
C ILE A 269 12.43 16.22 4.10
N GLY A 270 11.87 15.98 2.93
CA GLY A 270 10.51 15.44 2.79
C GLY A 270 10.30 14.13 3.54
N TYR A 271 11.24 13.18 3.44
CA TYR A 271 11.19 11.90 4.17
C TYR A 271 11.18 12.11 5.69
N ILE A 272 12.06 12.99 6.20
CA ILE A 272 12.13 13.31 7.64
C ILE A 272 10.82 13.91 8.12
N ILE A 273 10.22 14.83 7.37
CA ILE A 273 8.94 15.48 7.72
C ILE A 273 7.80 14.45 7.74
N ILE A 274 7.67 13.61 6.70
CA ILE A 274 6.58 12.62 6.60
C ILE A 274 6.74 11.54 7.67
N CYS A 275 7.93 10.98 7.83
CA CYS A 275 8.20 9.97 8.86
C CYS A 275 8.05 10.56 10.27
N GLY A 276 8.53 11.78 10.49
CA GLY A 276 8.42 12.49 11.76
C GLY A 276 6.95 12.77 12.15
N SER A 277 6.12 13.24 11.21
CA SER A 277 4.69 13.45 11.45
C SER A 277 3.96 12.14 11.74
N SER A 278 4.32 11.07 11.06
CA SER A 278 3.77 9.73 11.31
C SER A 278 4.16 9.19 12.68
N ALA A 279 5.43 9.37 13.08
CA ALA A 279 5.94 9.01 14.40
C ALA A 279 5.22 9.81 15.51
N ALA A 280 5.08 11.12 15.32
CA ALA A 280 4.37 11.99 16.27
C ALA A 280 2.90 11.54 16.44
N MET A 281 2.23 11.20 15.35
CA MET A 281 0.86 10.69 15.38
C MET A 281 0.76 9.34 16.08
N PHE A 282 1.72 8.44 15.85
CA PHE A 282 1.80 7.15 16.53
C PHE A 282 1.92 7.32 18.04
N PHE A 283 2.86 8.16 18.52
CA PHE A 283 3.05 8.41 19.95
C PHE A 283 1.83 9.10 20.58
N TYR A 284 1.21 10.04 19.86
CA TYR A 284 -0.01 10.70 20.32
C TYR A 284 -1.16 9.72 20.51
N ASN A 285 -1.40 8.85 19.52
CA ASN A 285 -2.49 7.87 19.57
C ASN A 285 -2.26 6.81 20.66
N ASN A 286 -1.00 6.50 21.01
CA ASN A 286 -0.68 5.56 22.08
C ASN A 286 -0.69 6.18 23.48
N ARG A 287 -0.57 7.52 23.61
CA ARG A 287 -0.64 8.22 24.92
C ARG A 287 -2.05 8.44 25.45
N LYS A 288 -3.07 8.44 24.57
CA LYS A 288 -4.48 8.53 24.99
C LYS A 288 -5.06 7.12 25.08
N PRO A 289 -5.24 6.52 26.27
CA PRO A 289 -6.06 5.34 26.42
C PRO A 289 -7.48 5.66 25.96
N ASN A 290 -8.09 4.73 25.22
CA ASN A 290 -9.45 4.88 24.68
C ASN A 290 -10.41 5.45 25.72
N ARG A 291 -10.83 6.71 25.54
CA ARG A 291 -12.10 7.22 26.04
C ARG A 291 -13.18 6.93 24.98
N GLU A 292 -13.42 5.67 24.71
CA GLU A 292 -14.57 5.17 23.99
C GLU A 292 -15.26 4.17 24.90
N GLY A 293 -16.16 4.70 25.73
CA GLY A 293 -17.29 3.99 26.34
C GLY A 293 -18.50 4.17 25.44
#